data_b39633268dd8809ec3ea8462e5ad7446
#
_entry.id   b39633268dd8809ec3ea8462e5ad7446
#
_cell.length_a   1.000
_cell.length_b   1.000
_cell.length_c   1.000
_cell.angle_alpha   90.00
_cell.angle_beta   90.00
_cell.angle_gamma   90.00
#
_symmetry.space_group_name_H-M   'P 1'
#
loop_
_entity.id
_entity.type
_entity.pdbx_description
1 polymer ?
#
loop_
_entity_poly.entity_id
_entity_poly.type
_entity_poly.pdbx_seq_one_letter_code
_entity_poly.pdbx_strand_id
1 'polypeptide(L)'
;MQKKRLFQSLALFLSLLLALPALAGCGDAAGEPPNADGVTIITTLFPLYDFARALTAGTDANVSLLLPPGVESHSFEPSPADIIAIQKADVFAYTGEYMETWAHEIIDGLDGTQGTTEDGTFLTIGSLVVADCSLGIQLDEIEAHADEQPHEGHGHGNYDPHIWTDPTQAATMAGTLTEALSAADPEHAETYRANCEAYQAELAELDADFVALMSGAK
;
A
#
# COMPACT_ATOMS: atom_id res chain seq x y z
N MET A 1 66.52 21.29 -5.47
CA MET A 1 65.34 21.74 -4.76
C MET A 1 64.03 21.60 -5.65
N GLN A 2 64.09 21.77 -6.93
CA GLN A 2 62.91 21.68 -7.86
C GLN A 2 62.28 20.25 -7.93
N LYS A 3 63.08 19.17 -7.94
CA LYS A 3 62.54 17.80 -8.02
C LYS A 3 61.68 17.39 -6.80
N LYS A 4 62.02 17.84 -5.59
CA LYS A 4 61.24 17.56 -4.39
C LYS A 4 59.87 18.28 -4.40
N ARG A 5 59.78 19.48 -4.93
CA ARG A 5 58.53 20.23 -5.06
C ARG A 5 57.61 19.61 -6.10
N LEU A 6 58.18 19.10 -7.19
CA LEU A 6 57.39 18.43 -8.24
C LEU A 6 56.78 17.10 -7.71
N PHE A 7 57.54 16.33 -6.94
CA PHE A 7 57.04 15.09 -6.30
C PHE A 7 55.97 15.36 -5.24
N GLN A 8 56.12 16.43 -4.47
CA GLN A 8 55.12 16.82 -3.48
C GLN A 8 53.81 17.30 -4.13
N SER A 9 53.88 18.04 -5.23
CA SER A 9 52.72 18.48 -5.99
C SER A 9 52.02 17.31 -6.68
N LEU A 10 52.76 16.34 -7.21
CA LEU A 10 52.20 15.14 -7.84
C LEU A 10 51.54 14.22 -6.82
N ALA A 11 52.11 14.08 -5.63
CA ALA A 11 51.54 13.30 -4.54
C ALA A 11 50.22 13.95 -4.00
N LEU A 12 50.15 15.29 -3.93
CA LEU A 12 48.96 16.02 -3.51
C LEU A 12 47.83 15.89 -4.55
N PHE A 13 48.16 15.93 -5.86
CA PHE A 13 47.20 15.73 -6.93
C PHE A 13 46.66 14.28 -6.96
N LEU A 14 47.55 13.30 -6.74
CA LEU A 14 47.16 11.89 -6.72
C LEU A 14 46.27 11.54 -5.51
N SER A 15 46.53 12.14 -4.34
CA SER A 15 45.67 11.99 -3.15
C SER A 15 44.30 12.67 -3.28
N LEU A 16 44.24 13.79 -4.01
CA LEU A 16 42.97 14.47 -4.28
C LEU A 16 42.11 13.72 -5.30
N LEU A 17 42.73 13.05 -6.28
CA LEU A 17 42.03 12.20 -7.26
C LEU A 17 41.48 10.89 -6.64
N LEU A 18 42.13 10.35 -5.59
CA LEU A 18 41.64 9.17 -4.86
C LEU A 18 40.56 9.49 -3.84
N ALA A 19 40.39 10.74 -3.44
CA ALA A 19 39.35 11.16 -2.49
C ALA A 19 37.99 11.45 -3.16
N LEU A 20 37.95 11.69 -4.47
CA LEU A 20 36.70 11.97 -5.18
C LEU A 20 35.70 10.79 -5.28
N PRO A 21 36.11 9.50 -5.40
CA PRO A 21 35.11 8.43 -5.46
C PRO A 21 34.52 8.03 -4.11
N ALA A 22 35.08 8.52 -2.97
CA ALA A 22 34.54 8.19 -1.65
C ALA A 22 33.30 9.02 -1.25
N LEU A 23 32.94 10.06 -2.01
CA LEU A 23 31.72 10.84 -1.79
C LEU A 23 30.54 10.45 -2.70
N ALA A 24 30.75 9.47 -3.58
CA ALA A 24 29.68 9.00 -4.50
C ALA A 24 29.05 7.68 -4.08
N GLY A 25 29.24 7.24 -2.86
CA GLY A 25 28.77 5.96 -2.37
C GLY A 25 28.01 6.07 -1.06
N CYS A 26 26.77 6.49 -1.13
CA CYS A 26 25.60 6.17 -0.30
C CYS A 26 24.46 7.04 -0.85
N GLY A 27 24.06 6.78 -2.06
CA GLY A 27 22.72 7.08 -2.48
C GLY A 27 21.87 5.94 -1.94
N ASP A 28 21.23 6.14 -0.77
CA ASP A 28 19.96 5.51 -0.56
C ASP A 28 19.18 5.74 -1.85
N ALA A 29 18.50 4.71 -2.33
CA ALA A 29 17.49 4.87 -3.34
C ALA A 29 16.35 5.69 -2.69
N ALA A 30 16.58 6.98 -2.56
CA ALA A 30 15.52 7.94 -2.38
C ALA A 30 14.66 7.75 -3.62
N GLY A 31 13.48 7.14 -3.43
CA GLY A 31 12.48 7.07 -4.46
C GLY A 31 12.35 8.46 -5.07
N GLU A 32 12.11 8.50 -6.35
CA GLU A 32 11.84 9.74 -7.07
C GLU A 32 10.87 10.59 -6.24
N PRO A 33 11.15 11.90 -6.05
CA PRO A 33 10.24 12.72 -5.25
C PRO A 33 8.83 12.58 -5.84
N PRO A 34 7.78 12.46 -5.00
CA PRO A 34 6.42 12.28 -5.48
C PRO A 34 6.10 13.34 -6.51
N ASN A 35 5.52 12.94 -7.64
CA ASN A 35 5.10 13.85 -8.68
C ASN A 35 4.04 14.79 -8.08
N ALA A 36 4.27 16.11 -8.17
CA ALA A 36 3.38 17.08 -7.52
C ALA A 36 1.96 17.10 -8.13
N ASP A 37 1.80 16.53 -9.31
CA ASP A 37 0.55 16.56 -10.08
C ASP A 37 -0.19 15.21 -10.11
N GLY A 38 0.43 14.11 -9.63
CA GLY A 38 -0.15 12.78 -9.64
C GLY A 38 -1.09 12.50 -8.44
N VAL A 39 -2.08 11.64 -8.65
CA VAL A 39 -2.99 11.19 -7.58
C VAL A 39 -2.21 10.58 -6.42
N THR A 40 -2.56 10.97 -5.20
CA THR A 40 -1.90 10.53 -3.97
C THR A 40 -2.74 9.46 -3.29
N ILE A 41 -2.14 8.29 -3.09
CA ILE A 41 -2.80 7.10 -2.54
C ILE A 41 -2.09 6.69 -1.26
N ILE A 42 -2.86 6.54 -0.18
CA ILE A 42 -2.37 5.99 1.09
C ILE A 42 -3.03 4.65 1.32
N THR A 43 -2.21 3.64 1.55
CA THR A 43 -2.64 2.27 1.86
C THR A 43 -2.18 1.88 3.25
N THR A 44 -2.95 1.06 3.95
CA THR A 44 -2.65 0.65 5.32
C THR A 44 -1.59 -0.44 5.38
N LEU A 45 -1.77 -1.52 4.61
CA LEU A 45 -0.95 -2.73 4.66
C LEU A 45 -0.18 -2.95 3.36
N PHE A 46 0.90 -3.75 3.46
CA PHE A 46 1.74 -4.08 2.31
C PHE A 46 0.98 -4.70 1.13
N PRO A 47 0.02 -5.63 1.31
CA PRO A 47 -0.75 -6.16 0.17
C PRO A 47 -1.47 -5.07 -0.61
N LEU A 48 -2.16 -4.14 0.06
CA LEU A 48 -2.82 -3.02 -0.60
C LEU A 48 -1.83 -2.06 -1.28
N TYR A 49 -0.66 -1.85 -0.66
CA TYR A 49 0.40 -1.07 -1.26
C TYR A 49 0.89 -1.70 -2.57
N ASP A 50 1.08 -3.01 -2.58
CA ASP A 50 1.51 -3.74 -3.78
C ASP A 50 0.43 -3.71 -4.87
N PHE A 51 -0.84 -3.94 -4.50
CA PHE A 51 -1.98 -3.81 -5.42
C PHE A 51 -2.04 -2.41 -6.02
N ALA A 52 -2.01 -1.37 -5.19
CA ALA A 52 -2.05 0.01 -5.67
C ALA A 52 -0.94 0.32 -6.66
N ARG A 53 0.29 -0.14 -6.40
CA ARG A 53 1.42 0.04 -7.32
C ARG A 53 1.26 -0.72 -8.63
N ALA A 54 0.72 -1.94 -8.59
CA ALA A 54 0.45 -2.71 -9.79
C ALA A 54 -0.63 -2.03 -10.63
N LEU A 55 -1.73 -1.60 -9.99
CA LEU A 55 -2.86 -0.95 -10.66
C LEU A 55 -2.49 0.39 -11.28
N THR A 56 -1.62 1.17 -10.64
CA THR A 56 -1.19 2.50 -11.09
C THR A 56 0.05 2.49 -11.98
N ALA A 57 0.54 1.32 -12.35
CA ALA A 57 1.72 1.21 -13.20
C ALA A 57 1.53 1.96 -14.52
N GLY A 58 2.54 2.78 -14.90
CA GLY A 58 2.50 3.59 -16.12
C GLY A 58 1.78 4.92 -15.98
N THR A 59 1.33 5.30 -14.78
CA THR A 59 0.81 6.64 -14.46
C THR A 59 1.77 7.39 -13.54
N ASP A 60 1.42 8.63 -13.20
CA ASP A 60 2.18 9.48 -12.28
C ASP A 60 1.69 9.40 -10.82
N ALA A 61 0.89 8.40 -10.49
CA ALA A 61 0.35 8.17 -9.16
C ALA A 61 1.43 7.98 -8.08
N ASN A 62 1.18 8.53 -6.90
CA ASN A 62 2.05 8.43 -5.73
C ASN A 62 1.43 7.50 -4.69
N VAL A 63 1.98 6.31 -4.53
CA VAL A 63 1.50 5.31 -3.57
C VAL A 63 2.37 5.31 -2.32
N SER A 64 1.76 5.43 -1.16
CA SER A 64 2.42 5.40 0.14
C SER A 64 1.85 4.31 1.04
N LEU A 65 2.73 3.63 1.75
CA LEU A 65 2.38 2.63 2.77
C LEU A 65 2.38 3.29 4.16
N LEU A 66 1.27 3.17 4.87
CA LEU A 66 1.10 3.75 6.21
C LEU A 66 1.84 2.94 7.27
N LEU A 67 1.65 1.61 7.25
CA LEU A 67 2.28 0.70 8.21
C LEU A 67 3.77 0.53 7.91
N PRO A 68 4.68 0.96 8.80
CA PRO A 68 6.11 0.79 8.57
C PRO A 68 6.51 -0.69 8.48
N PRO A 69 7.53 -1.05 7.67
CA PRO A 69 8.01 -2.42 7.57
C PRO A 69 8.39 -3.01 8.93
N GLY A 70 7.89 -4.21 9.23
CA GLY A 70 8.19 -4.93 10.46
C GLY A 70 7.36 -4.51 11.69
N VAL A 71 6.43 -3.58 11.54
CA VAL A 71 5.44 -3.25 12.58
C VAL A 71 4.29 -4.24 12.50
N GLU A 72 3.81 -4.65 13.67
CA GLU A 72 2.67 -5.56 13.81
C GLU A 72 1.37 -4.83 13.45
N SER A 73 0.58 -5.40 12.53
CA SER A 73 -0.58 -4.73 11.92
C SER A 73 -1.77 -4.58 12.86
N HIS A 74 -2.02 -5.58 13.71
CA HIS A 74 -3.18 -5.60 14.61
C HIS A 74 -3.08 -4.61 15.78
N SER A 75 -1.88 -4.20 16.14
CA SER A 75 -1.62 -3.22 17.20
C SER A 75 -1.16 -1.85 16.70
N PHE A 76 -1.17 -1.65 15.39
CA PHE A 76 -0.78 -0.37 14.80
C PHE A 76 -1.85 0.68 15.08
N GLU A 77 -1.39 1.84 15.53
CA GLU A 77 -2.21 3.04 15.69
C GLU A 77 -1.57 4.18 14.89
N PRO A 78 -2.28 4.81 13.95
CA PRO A 78 -1.77 5.93 13.18
C PRO A 78 -1.39 7.12 14.06
N SER A 79 -0.25 7.73 13.76
CA SER A 79 0.17 8.97 14.40
C SER A 79 -0.65 10.17 13.89
N PRO A 80 -0.64 11.33 14.60
CA PRO A 80 -1.26 12.54 14.08
C PRO A 80 -0.73 12.98 12.72
N ALA A 81 0.53 12.66 12.38
CA ALA A 81 1.10 12.95 11.07
C ALA A 81 0.49 12.06 9.98
N ASP A 82 0.21 10.80 10.29
CA ASP A 82 -0.45 9.85 9.39
C ASP A 82 -1.89 10.29 9.11
N ILE A 83 -2.63 10.75 10.13
CA ILE A 83 -3.99 11.27 9.97
C ILE A 83 -4.00 12.50 9.05
N ILE A 84 -3.04 13.40 9.20
CA ILE A 84 -2.90 14.56 8.31
C ILE A 84 -2.55 14.12 6.88
N ALA A 85 -1.75 13.08 6.71
CA ALA A 85 -1.42 12.53 5.40
C ALA A 85 -2.66 11.91 4.74
N ILE A 86 -3.43 11.11 5.47
CA ILE A 86 -4.70 10.53 5.00
C ILE A 86 -5.66 11.64 4.54
N GLN A 87 -5.83 12.68 5.35
CA GLN A 87 -6.75 13.78 5.01
C GLN A 87 -6.35 14.55 3.73
N LYS A 88 -5.09 14.52 3.35
CA LYS A 88 -4.58 15.21 2.15
C LYS A 88 -4.48 14.31 0.93
N ALA A 89 -4.72 13.03 1.09
CA ALA A 89 -4.68 12.08 -0.01
C ALA A 89 -5.93 12.20 -0.90
N ASP A 90 -5.83 11.70 -2.11
CA ASP A 90 -6.96 11.55 -3.02
C ASP A 90 -7.67 10.22 -2.79
N VAL A 91 -6.90 9.17 -2.41
CA VAL A 91 -7.44 7.85 -2.05
C VAL A 91 -6.81 7.37 -0.75
N PHE A 92 -7.65 6.93 0.19
CA PHE A 92 -7.27 6.15 1.36
C PHE A 92 -7.84 4.75 1.25
N ALA A 93 -6.98 3.73 1.16
CA ALA A 93 -7.37 2.34 1.04
C ALA A 93 -6.98 1.55 2.28
N TYR A 94 -7.94 0.83 2.86
CA TYR A 94 -7.73 -0.07 3.99
C TYR A 94 -8.36 -1.44 3.72
N THR A 95 -7.91 -2.46 4.46
CA THR A 95 -8.32 -3.86 4.21
C THR A 95 -9.78 -4.10 4.56
N GLY A 96 -10.24 -3.51 5.68
CA GLY A 96 -11.59 -3.63 6.18
C GLY A 96 -11.66 -3.43 7.69
N GLU A 97 -12.87 -3.28 8.23
CA GLU A 97 -13.12 -2.95 9.63
C GLU A 97 -12.56 -3.95 10.66
N TYR A 98 -12.46 -5.23 10.27
CA TYR A 98 -11.93 -6.28 11.15
C TYR A 98 -10.40 -6.34 11.18
N MET A 99 -9.72 -5.73 10.22
CA MET A 99 -8.26 -5.63 10.18
C MET A 99 -7.78 -4.31 10.78
N GLU A 100 -8.31 -3.21 10.29
CA GLU A 100 -8.00 -1.85 10.78
C GLU A 100 -9.18 -1.30 11.60
N THR A 101 -9.33 -1.81 12.83
CA THR A 101 -10.43 -1.41 13.73
C THR A 101 -10.45 0.09 14.07
N TRP A 102 -9.30 0.76 13.93
CA TRP A 102 -9.13 2.20 14.12
C TRP A 102 -9.63 3.05 12.95
N ALA A 103 -9.81 2.43 11.76
CA ALA A 103 -10.06 3.19 10.51
C ALA A 103 -11.35 4.01 10.59
N HIS A 104 -12.43 3.44 11.11
CA HIS A 104 -13.71 4.15 11.24
C HIS A 104 -13.62 5.39 12.13
N GLU A 105 -12.93 5.31 13.28
CA GLU A 105 -12.78 6.44 14.19
C GLU A 105 -12.00 7.60 13.53
N ILE A 106 -11.00 7.26 12.72
CA ILE A 106 -10.24 8.27 11.97
C ILE A 106 -11.11 8.86 10.86
N ILE A 107 -11.75 8.03 10.04
CA ILE A 107 -12.63 8.45 8.93
C ILE A 107 -13.71 9.39 9.43
N ASP A 108 -14.36 9.06 10.55
CA ASP A 108 -15.40 9.89 11.18
C ASP A 108 -14.86 11.22 11.73
N GLY A 109 -13.58 11.26 12.08
CA GLY A 109 -12.89 12.44 12.61
C GLY A 109 -12.25 13.34 11.55
N LEU A 110 -12.23 12.94 10.26
CA LEU A 110 -11.62 13.76 9.21
C LEU A 110 -12.48 14.99 8.88
N ASP A 111 -11.80 16.11 8.63
CA ASP A 111 -12.46 17.35 8.23
C ASP A 111 -12.92 17.27 6.77
N GLY A 112 -14.17 17.63 6.51
CA GLY A 112 -14.72 17.72 5.16
C GLY A 112 -16.20 17.39 5.09
N THR A 113 -16.80 17.66 3.94
CA THR A 113 -18.19 17.26 3.69
C THR A 113 -18.19 15.78 3.32
N GLN A 114 -18.89 14.96 4.08
CA GLN A 114 -19.12 13.56 3.75
C GLN A 114 -20.12 13.42 2.62
N GLY A 115 -19.83 12.51 1.71
CA GLY A 115 -20.67 12.15 0.57
C GLY A 115 -20.34 10.76 0.09
N THR A 116 -20.73 10.45 -1.14
CA THR A 116 -20.38 9.22 -1.83
C THR A 116 -19.91 9.54 -3.24
N THR A 117 -19.21 8.60 -3.87
CA THR A 117 -18.89 8.64 -5.31
C THR A 117 -20.20 8.70 -6.14
N GLU A 118 -20.11 9.05 -7.41
CA GLU A 118 -21.29 9.22 -8.28
C GLU A 118 -22.16 7.94 -8.37
N ASP A 119 -21.54 6.77 -8.32
CA ASP A 119 -22.21 5.46 -8.28
C ASP A 119 -22.72 5.05 -6.89
N GLY A 120 -22.37 5.83 -5.85
CA GLY A 120 -22.74 5.55 -4.47
C GLY A 120 -21.95 4.43 -3.78
N THR A 121 -20.83 3.99 -4.37
CA THR A 121 -20.07 2.81 -3.89
C THR A 121 -19.10 3.18 -2.77
N PHE A 122 -18.37 4.30 -2.89
CA PHE A 122 -17.34 4.69 -1.92
C PHE A 122 -17.75 5.93 -1.13
N LEU A 123 -17.36 5.94 0.15
CA LEU A 123 -17.42 7.15 0.98
C LEU A 123 -16.44 8.20 0.44
N THR A 124 -16.88 9.44 0.41
CA THR A 124 -16.01 10.59 0.12
C THR A 124 -16.01 11.59 1.28
N ILE A 125 -14.85 12.20 1.54
CA ILE A 125 -14.68 13.25 2.55
C ILE A 125 -13.95 14.43 1.88
N GLY A 126 -14.69 15.43 1.45
CA GLY A 126 -14.16 16.44 0.53
C GLY A 126 -13.78 15.81 -0.81
N SER A 127 -12.47 15.84 -1.17
CA SER A 127 -11.94 15.17 -2.35
C SER A 127 -11.40 13.77 -2.09
N LEU A 128 -11.24 13.38 -0.83
CA LEU A 128 -10.73 12.06 -0.46
C LEU A 128 -11.76 10.98 -0.78
N VAL A 129 -11.36 9.95 -1.53
CA VAL A 129 -12.13 8.70 -1.72
C VAL A 129 -11.62 7.66 -0.72
N VAL A 130 -12.52 7.09 0.07
CA VAL A 130 -12.21 6.05 1.06
C VAL A 130 -12.58 4.68 0.49
N ALA A 131 -11.59 3.83 0.30
CA ALA A 131 -11.74 2.49 -0.24
C ALA A 131 -11.67 1.44 0.88
N ASP A 132 -12.81 0.89 1.27
CA ASP A 132 -12.90 -0.33 2.06
C ASP A 132 -12.72 -1.53 1.11
N CYS A 133 -11.56 -2.16 1.14
CA CYS A 133 -11.24 -3.25 0.23
C CYS A 133 -11.88 -4.59 0.61
N SER A 134 -12.61 -4.67 1.73
CA SER A 134 -13.43 -5.83 2.08
C SER A 134 -14.81 -5.84 1.39
N LEU A 135 -15.18 -4.75 0.71
CA LEU A 135 -16.48 -4.66 0.06
C LEU A 135 -16.70 -5.80 -0.96
N GLY A 136 -17.83 -6.49 -0.81
CA GLY A 136 -18.21 -7.61 -1.67
C GLY A 136 -17.54 -8.94 -1.31
N ILE A 137 -16.70 -8.99 -0.27
CA ILE A 137 -16.07 -10.21 0.24
C ILE A 137 -16.90 -10.73 1.42
N GLN A 138 -17.26 -12.02 1.36
CA GLN A 138 -17.84 -12.70 2.50
C GLN A 138 -16.70 -13.21 3.41
N LEU A 139 -16.62 -12.65 4.61
CA LEU A 139 -15.61 -13.05 5.59
C LEU A 139 -15.94 -14.42 6.19
N ASP A 140 -14.90 -15.22 6.41
CA ASP A 140 -15.02 -16.50 7.09
C ASP A 140 -15.17 -16.30 8.60
N GLU A 141 -16.16 -16.97 9.21
CA GLU A 141 -16.31 -16.97 10.65
C GLU A 141 -15.24 -17.86 11.30
N ILE A 142 -14.53 -17.32 12.29
CA ILE A 142 -13.59 -18.09 13.10
C ILE A 142 -14.40 -18.90 14.12
N GLU A 143 -14.40 -20.22 13.98
CA GLU A 143 -14.98 -21.10 15.00
C GLU A 143 -14.20 -20.92 16.31
N ALA A 144 -14.85 -20.36 17.34
CA ALA A 144 -14.27 -20.29 18.67
C ALA A 144 -14.10 -21.73 19.22
N HIS A 145 -12.87 -22.22 19.26
CA HIS A 145 -12.58 -23.48 19.94
C HIS A 145 -12.85 -23.31 21.42
N ALA A 146 -13.74 -24.12 21.96
CA ALA A 146 -14.27 -24.04 23.33
C ALA A 146 -13.21 -24.20 24.44
N ASP A 147 -11.97 -24.52 24.08
CA ASP A 147 -10.83 -24.75 24.98
C ASP A 147 -9.77 -23.62 24.98
N GLU A 148 -9.89 -22.63 24.12
CA GLU A 148 -8.95 -21.49 24.13
C GLU A 148 -9.48 -20.39 25.04
N GLN A 149 -8.66 -20.05 26.06
CA GLN A 149 -8.87 -18.85 26.88
C GLN A 149 -8.98 -17.66 25.93
N PRO A 150 -9.90 -16.71 26.17
CA PRO A 150 -9.95 -15.49 25.37
C PRO A 150 -8.57 -14.84 25.39
N HIS A 151 -7.85 -14.86 24.26
CA HIS A 151 -6.64 -14.07 24.13
C HIS A 151 -7.07 -12.61 24.17
N GLU A 152 -6.83 -11.98 25.31
CA GLU A 152 -6.98 -10.53 25.45
C GLU A 152 -5.99 -9.89 24.47
N GLY A 153 -6.47 -9.39 23.34
CA GLY A 153 -5.61 -8.56 22.53
C GLY A 153 -5.94 -8.33 21.05
N HIS A 154 -6.83 -9.11 20.42
CA HIS A 154 -7.08 -8.90 19.01
C HIS A 154 -8.58 -8.80 18.71
N GLY A 155 -9.05 -7.58 18.50
CA GLY A 155 -10.47 -7.24 18.35
C GLY A 155 -11.09 -7.58 16.98
N HIS A 156 -10.70 -8.70 16.35
CA HIS A 156 -11.23 -9.09 15.04
C HIS A 156 -12.67 -9.63 15.06
N GLY A 157 -13.35 -9.58 16.18
CA GLY A 157 -14.66 -10.22 16.30
C GLY A 157 -14.54 -11.74 16.05
N ASN A 158 -15.52 -12.31 15.32
CA ASN A 158 -15.55 -13.73 14.98
C ASN A 158 -15.16 -13.98 13.51
N TYR A 159 -14.49 -13.04 12.83
CA TYR A 159 -14.18 -13.14 11.39
C TYR A 159 -12.68 -13.10 11.13
N ASP A 160 -12.24 -13.85 10.11
CA ASP A 160 -10.86 -13.80 9.63
C ASP A 160 -10.66 -12.56 8.72
N PRO A 161 -9.84 -11.58 9.12
CA PRO A 161 -9.61 -10.38 8.33
C PRO A 161 -8.51 -10.53 7.27
N HIS A 162 -7.81 -11.69 7.20
CA HIS A 162 -6.64 -11.90 6.34
C HIS A 162 -7.02 -12.24 4.90
N ILE A 163 -8.00 -11.52 4.35
CA ILE A 163 -8.64 -11.80 3.06
C ILE A 163 -7.67 -11.80 1.87
N TRP A 164 -6.59 -11.03 1.93
CA TRP A 164 -5.58 -10.98 0.85
C TRP A 164 -4.77 -12.27 0.68
N THR A 165 -4.86 -13.21 1.61
CA THR A 165 -4.15 -14.50 1.55
C THR A 165 -4.80 -15.49 0.59
N ASP A 166 -6.06 -15.27 0.22
CA ASP A 166 -6.78 -15.99 -0.82
C ASP A 166 -6.68 -15.23 -2.16
N PRO A 167 -6.11 -15.83 -3.22
CA PRO A 167 -5.95 -15.16 -4.51
C PRO A 167 -7.27 -14.67 -5.12
N THR A 168 -8.39 -15.36 -4.86
CA THR A 168 -9.71 -14.97 -5.38
C THR A 168 -10.26 -13.74 -4.66
N GLN A 169 -10.05 -13.67 -3.35
CA GLN A 169 -10.39 -12.49 -2.54
C GLN A 169 -9.45 -11.32 -2.84
N ALA A 170 -8.14 -11.57 -3.00
CA ALA A 170 -7.18 -10.57 -3.44
C ALA A 170 -7.57 -9.94 -4.80
N ALA A 171 -8.08 -10.76 -5.74
CA ALA A 171 -8.60 -10.25 -7.02
C ALA A 171 -9.83 -9.34 -6.84
N THR A 172 -10.70 -9.65 -5.88
CA THR A 172 -11.85 -8.80 -5.52
C THR A 172 -11.36 -7.48 -4.91
N MET A 173 -10.41 -7.52 -3.96
CA MET A 173 -9.81 -6.33 -3.36
C MET A 173 -9.17 -5.41 -4.41
N ALA A 174 -8.41 -5.98 -5.36
CA ALA A 174 -7.82 -5.23 -6.46
C ALA A 174 -8.89 -4.56 -7.33
N GLY A 175 -10.00 -5.23 -7.60
CA GLY A 175 -11.16 -4.67 -8.30
C GLY A 175 -11.77 -3.49 -7.56
N THR A 176 -12.04 -3.63 -6.27
CA THR A 176 -12.56 -2.56 -5.41
C THR A 176 -11.64 -1.35 -5.40
N LEU A 177 -10.32 -1.57 -5.22
CA LEU A 177 -9.34 -0.49 -5.26
C LEU A 177 -9.28 0.20 -6.63
N THR A 178 -9.42 -0.56 -7.73
CA THR A 178 -9.43 0.00 -9.09
C THR A 178 -10.60 0.96 -9.31
N GLU A 179 -11.78 0.63 -8.83
CA GLU A 179 -12.94 1.53 -8.96
C GLU A 179 -12.79 2.79 -8.09
N ALA A 180 -12.22 2.67 -6.88
CA ALA A 180 -11.90 3.83 -6.06
C ALA A 180 -10.87 4.75 -6.72
N LEU A 181 -9.81 4.19 -7.29
CA LEU A 181 -8.80 4.91 -8.07
C LEU A 181 -9.43 5.60 -9.29
N SER A 182 -10.30 4.89 -10.01
CA SER A 182 -10.99 5.43 -11.18
C SER A 182 -11.94 6.58 -10.84
N ALA A 183 -12.53 6.57 -9.64
CA ALA A 183 -13.37 7.65 -9.15
C ALA A 183 -12.56 8.89 -8.75
N ALA A 184 -11.39 8.70 -8.12
CA ALA A 184 -10.51 9.78 -7.70
C ALA A 184 -9.74 10.39 -8.87
N ASP A 185 -9.37 9.57 -9.85
CA ASP A 185 -8.57 9.96 -11.03
C ASP A 185 -9.18 9.39 -12.32
N PRO A 186 -10.23 10.01 -12.83
CA PRO A 186 -10.91 9.54 -14.05
C PRO A 186 -10.05 9.61 -15.32
N GLU A 187 -8.99 10.42 -15.34
CA GLU A 187 -8.09 10.54 -16.49
C GLU A 187 -7.34 9.22 -16.75
N HIS A 188 -6.96 8.51 -15.69
CA HIS A 188 -6.23 7.25 -15.80
C HIS A 188 -7.10 6.00 -15.60
N ALA A 189 -8.43 6.14 -15.49
CA ALA A 189 -9.34 5.04 -15.17
C ALA A 189 -9.22 3.84 -16.13
N GLU A 190 -9.01 4.08 -17.43
CA GLU A 190 -8.80 2.99 -18.40
C GLU A 190 -7.48 2.23 -18.15
N THR A 191 -6.43 2.95 -17.76
CA THR A 191 -5.13 2.34 -17.41
C THR A 191 -5.27 1.48 -16.16
N TYR A 192 -5.94 1.98 -15.11
CA TYR A 192 -6.17 1.24 -13.89
C TYR A 192 -6.95 -0.05 -14.13
N ARG A 193 -8.02 0.00 -14.93
CA ARG A 193 -8.81 -1.19 -15.28
C ARG A 193 -8.01 -2.21 -16.10
N ALA A 194 -7.22 -1.76 -17.08
CA ALA A 194 -6.37 -2.66 -17.86
C ALA A 194 -5.31 -3.35 -16.99
N ASN A 195 -4.69 -2.61 -16.08
CA ASN A 195 -3.72 -3.17 -15.13
C ASN A 195 -4.39 -4.15 -14.16
N CYS A 196 -5.61 -3.84 -13.70
CA CYS A 196 -6.39 -4.73 -12.84
C CYS A 196 -6.73 -6.05 -13.53
N GLU A 197 -7.18 -6.02 -14.78
CA GLU A 197 -7.46 -7.23 -15.56
C GLU A 197 -6.22 -8.12 -15.68
N ALA A 198 -5.05 -7.52 -15.94
CA ALA A 198 -3.79 -8.27 -16.02
C ALA A 198 -3.41 -8.87 -14.66
N TYR A 199 -3.52 -8.10 -13.58
CA TYR A 199 -3.21 -8.54 -12.22
C TYR A 199 -4.15 -9.65 -11.74
N GLN A 200 -5.46 -9.52 -12.01
CA GLN A 200 -6.45 -10.57 -11.71
C GLN A 200 -6.20 -11.86 -12.49
N ALA A 201 -5.68 -11.78 -13.71
CA ALA A 201 -5.30 -12.96 -14.47
C ALA A 201 -4.12 -13.70 -13.83
N GLU A 202 -3.11 -12.98 -13.32
CA GLU A 202 -1.98 -13.56 -12.58
C GLU A 202 -2.46 -14.23 -11.27
N LEU A 203 -3.38 -13.60 -10.54
CA LEU A 203 -3.97 -14.19 -9.33
C LEU A 203 -4.79 -15.44 -9.63
N ALA A 204 -5.50 -15.46 -10.76
CA ALA A 204 -6.25 -16.66 -11.20
C ALA A 204 -5.32 -17.82 -11.58
N GLU A 205 -4.15 -17.55 -12.18
CA GLU A 205 -3.13 -18.57 -12.42
C GLU A 205 -2.57 -19.11 -11.10
N LEU A 206 -2.31 -18.24 -10.13
CA LEU A 206 -1.83 -18.62 -8.81
C LEU A 206 -2.84 -19.52 -8.08
N ASP A 207 -4.13 -19.17 -8.11
CA ASP A 207 -5.20 -19.99 -7.54
C ASP A 207 -5.26 -21.38 -8.18
N ALA A 208 -5.19 -21.45 -9.52
CA ALA A 208 -5.17 -22.70 -10.25
C ALA A 208 -3.99 -23.59 -9.88
N ASP A 209 -2.81 -23.00 -9.65
CA ASP A 209 -1.62 -23.71 -9.18
C ASP A 209 -1.81 -24.27 -7.76
N PHE A 210 -2.40 -23.50 -6.83
CA PHE A 210 -2.75 -24.00 -5.51
C PHE A 210 -3.73 -25.18 -5.57
N VAL A 211 -4.79 -25.05 -6.37
CA VAL A 211 -5.78 -26.14 -6.56
C VAL A 211 -5.09 -27.40 -7.13
N ALA A 212 -4.19 -27.25 -8.11
CA ALA A 212 -3.46 -28.36 -8.69
C ALA A 212 -2.54 -29.06 -7.66
N LEU A 213 -1.81 -28.28 -6.85
CA LEU A 213 -0.96 -28.80 -5.79
C LEU A 213 -1.76 -29.57 -4.73
N MET A 214 -2.87 -28.99 -4.27
CA MET A 214 -3.71 -29.59 -3.23
C MET A 214 -4.42 -30.85 -3.72
N SER A 215 -4.85 -30.90 -4.97
CA SER A 215 -5.49 -32.09 -5.56
C SER A 215 -4.54 -33.29 -5.68
N GLY A 216 -3.22 -33.04 -5.76
CA GLY A 216 -2.17 -34.06 -5.76
C GLY A 216 -1.71 -34.49 -4.36
N ALA A 217 -2.05 -33.76 -3.31
CA ALA A 217 -1.69 -34.07 -1.92
C ALA A 217 -2.56 -35.22 -1.39
N LYS A 218 -1.91 -36.22 -0.78
CA LYS A 218 -2.58 -37.36 -0.13
C LYS A 218 -2.56 -37.19 1.38
#